data_4495ed0548d0847ebc80044d59d549ec
#
_entry.id   4495ed0548d0847ebc80044d59d549ec
#
_cell.length_a   1.000
_cell.length_b   1.000
_cell.length_c   1.000
_cell.angle_alpha   90.00
_cell.angle_beta   90.00
_cell.angle_gamma   90.00
#
_symmetry.space_group_name_H-M   'P 1'
#
loop_
_entity.id
_entity.type
_entity.pdbx_description
1 polymer ?
#
loop_
_entity_poly.entity_id
_entity_poly.type
_entity_poly.pdbx_seq_one_letter_code
_entity_poly.pdbx_strand_id
1 'polypeptide(L)'
;YAYLVGSAGGAGGTSAWQGIIILELSDPENPTELGRWEETYIHDIYVKNDTAYACDIYNGSLFIIDVSDKTNPTTMVEHNYSNYGCHAVWVTDDSKYAVTGDEENGGYVYIFDIQDFDNINMVATWYPDEPEVQNKSVHNVLIKDDLLYVSYYVYGTRIVDISDPYNPTEVGYYDWYPGQNGLYSGNWGTYPFTGNGLIYSTDYTGNGFFIMSYPYMGEIEFEEILDTENNVDPISITVSIHESPDYNIDYSSLKLYWGIDLTISDSTTLTSSGNNYIGSITPTGQNGTIHYYVAFNTTSGERVTRPYGAPYASFTFNIGTDYVYPEIELITELADQFYPSGSYEVTSIASDNIGISMVKLFWQADN
;
A
#
# COMPACT_ATOMS: atom_id res chain seq x y z
N TYR A 1 -5.61 1.62 -22.10
CA TYR A 1 -5.68 0.15 -22.26
C TYR A 1 -6.77 -0.40 -21.37
N ALA A 2 -7.31 -1.60 -21.72
CA ALA A 2 -8.14 -2.42 -20.84
C ALA A 2 -7.51 -3.79 -20.68
N TYR A 3 -7.67 -4.36 -19.50
CA TYR A 3 -7.17 -5.69 -19.15
C TYR A 3 -8.37 -6.58 -18.80
N LEU A 4 -8.62 -7.60 -19.59
CA LEU A 4 -9.75 -8.50 -19.40
C LEU A 4 -9.29 -9.78 -18.69
N VAL A 5 -9.95 -10.11 -17.61
CA VAL A 5 -9.73 -11.31 -16.80
C VAL A 5 -11.06 -11.98 -16.45
N GLY A 6 -11.05 -13.07 -15.68
CA GLY A 6 -12.26 -13.71 -15.15
C GLY A 6 -13.10 -14.46 -16.18
N SER A 7 -12.60 -14.68 -17.39
CA SER A 7 -13.32 -15.37 -18.46
C SER A 7 -13.25 -16.87 -18.28
N ALA A 8 -14.06 -17.43 -17.38
CA ALA A 8 -14.40 -18.84 -17.48
C ALA A 8 -15.29 -19.03 -18.69
N GLY A 9 -14.88 -19.87 -19.65
CA GLY A 9 -15.67 -20.17 -20.85
C GLY A 9 -17.13 -20.45 -20.48
N GLY A 10 -18.04 -19.76 -21.18
CA GLY A 10 -19.47 -19.82 -20.89
C GLY A 10 -20.00 -21.25 -20.79
N ALA A 11 -21.09 -21.43 -20.09
CA ALA A 11 -21.72 -22.69 -19.73
C ALA A 11 -21.68 -23.72 -20.89
N GLY A 12 -20.77 -24.72 -20.79
CA GLY A 12 -20.61 -25.81 -21.74
C GLY A 12 -19.42 -25.75 -22.68
N GLY A 13 -18.55 -24.75 -22.60
CA GLY A 13 -17.35 -24.63 -23.42
C GLY A 13 -16.12 -25.31 -22.81
N THR A 14 -15.50 -26.21 -23.54
CA THR A 14 -14.28 -26.94 -23.15
C THR A 14 -12.99 -26.13 -23.33
N SER A 15 -13.08 -24.84 -23.47
CA SER A 15 -11.94 -23.92 -23.57
C SER A 15 -12.18 -22.78 -22.57
N ALA A 16 -11.91 -23.05 -21.29
CA ALA A 16 -11.74 -21.98 -20.31
C ALA A 16 -10.59 -21.12 -20.81
N TRP A 17 -10.90 -19.90 -21.18
CA TRP A 17 -9.92 -18.93 -21.54
C TRP A 17 -9.20 -18.54 -20.25
N GLN A 18 -7.89 -18.64 -20.25
CA GLN A 18 -7.07 -18.40 -19.05
C GLN A 18 -6.26 -17.13 -19.25
N GLY A 19 -6.04 -16.39 -18.16
CA GLY A 19 -5.09 -15.29 -18.14
C GLY A 19 -5.70 -13.90 -18.37
N ILE A 20 -4.95 -13.06 -19.07
CA ILE A 20 -5.22 -11.64 -19.28
C ILE A 20 -5.24 -11.36 -20.78
N ILE A 21 -6.27 -10.65 -21.30
CA ILE A 21 -6.21 -9.99 -22.61
C ILE A 21 -5.96 -8.50 -22.41
N ILE A 22 -5.06 -7.94 -23.22
CA ILE A 22 -4.76 -6.53 -23.23
C ILE A 22 -5.35 -5.89 -24.48
N LEU A 23 -6.21 -4.90 -24.29
CA LEU A 23 -6.85 -4.17 -25.37
C LEU A 23 -6.33 -2.74 -25.48
N GLU A 24 -6.11 -2.29 -26.71
CA GLU A 24 -5.92 -0.88 -27.06
C GLU A 24 -7.27 -0.16 -27.10
N LEU A 25 -7.35 0.99 -26.45
CA LEU A 25 -8.55 1.84 -26.35
C LEU A 25 -8.36 3.24 -26.94
N SER A 26 -7.42 3.44 -27.85
CA SER A 26 -7.27 4.71 -28.58
C SER A 26 -8.53 5.07 -29.36
N ASP A 27 -9.24 4.05 -29.86
CA ASP A 27 -10.62 4.12 -30.33
C ASP A 27 -11.51 3.24 -29.44
N PRO A 28 -12.19 3.80 -28.42
CA PRO A 28 -13.00 3.03 -27.50
C PRO A 28 -14.22 2.33 -28.13
N GLU A 29 -14.66 2.79 -29.33
CA GLU A 29 -15.77 2.16 -30.06
C GLU A 29 -15.29 0.92 -30.82
N ASN A 30 -13.99 0.83 -31.11
CA ASN A 30 -13.38 -0.30 -31.81
C ASN A 30 -12.09 -0.78 -31.10
N PRO A 31 -12.21 -1.38 -29.90
CA PRO A 31 -11.06 -1.84 -29.15
C PRO A 31 -10.34 -2.96 -29.89
N THR A 32 -9.02 -2.93 -29.92
CA THR A 32 -8.21 -3.94 -30.59
C THR A 32 -7.33 -4.70 -29.60
N GLU A 33 -7.25 -6.02 -29.76
CA GLU A 33 -6.38 -6.85 -28.94
C GLU A 33 -4.91 -6.62 -29.32
N LEU A 34 -4.07 -6.37 -28.31
CA LEU A 34 -2.63 -6.20 -28.46
C LEU A 34 -1.86 -7.47 -28.10
N GLY A 35 -2.20 -8.09 -27.00
CA GLY A 35 -1.50 -9.26 -26.50
C GLY A 35 -2.26 -9.98 -25.40
N ARG A 36 -1.66 -11.10 -24.96
CA ARG A 36 -2.18 -11.99 -23.93
C ARG A 36 -1.08 -12.47 -23.00
N TRP A 37 -1.48 -12.76 -21.79
CA TRP A 37 -0.76 -13.58 -20.83
C TRP A 37 -1.67 -14.77 -20.47
N GLU A 38 -1.20 -16.02 -20.59
CA GLU A 38 -2.06 -17.21 -20.59
C GLU A 38 -1.51 -18.35 -19.70
N GLU A 39 -0.78 -18.03 -18.63
CA GLU A 39 -0.16 -19.07 -17.80
C GLU A 39 -1.17 -19.78 -16.89
N THR A 40 -2.12 -19.04 -16.28
CA THR A 40 -3.16 -19.58 -15.40
C THR A 40 -4.46 -18.75 -15.49
N TYR A 41 -5.51 -19.20 -14.80
CA TYR A 41 -6.74 -18.43 -14.64
C TYR A 41 -6.51 -17.24 -13.72
N ILE A 42 -6.87 -16.06 -14.16
CA ILE A 42 -6.86 -14.82 -13.35
C ILE A 42 -8.30 -14.39 -13.10
N HIS A 43 -8.62 -14.18 -11.81
CA HIS A 43 -9.95 -13.78 -11.38
C HIS A 43 -10.11 -12.26 -11.38
N ASP A 44 -9.17 -11.55 -10.77
CA ASP A 44 -9.15 -10.08 -10.70
C ASP A 44 -7.74 -9.53 -10.96
N ILE A 45 -7.67 -8.26 -11.34
CA ILE A 45 -6.41 -7.61 -11.74
C ILE A 45 -6.42 -6.12 -11.38
N TYR A 46 -5.32 -5.64 -10.85
CA TYR A 46 -5.01 -4.23 -10.73
C TYR A 46 -3.74 -3.89 -11.52
N VAL A 47 -3.75 -2.81 -12.28
CA VAL A 47 -2.60 -2.42 -13.11
C VAL A 47 -2.14 -1.02 -12.75
N LYS A 48 -0.85 -0.88 -12.44
CA LYS A 48 -0.22 0.39 -12.08
C LYS A 48 1.20 0.46 -12.66
N ASN A 49 1.54 1.57 -13.31
CA ASN A 49 2.88 1.83 -13.84
C ASN A 49 3.47 0.68 -14.67
N ASP A 50 2.69 0.17 -15.64
CA ASP A 50 3.06 -0.96 -16.48
C ASP A 50 3.34 -2.30 -15.75
N THR A 51 2.91 -2.41 -14.51
CA THR A 51 2.92 -3.64 -13.72
C THR A 51 1.48 -4.08 -13.44
N ALA A 52 1.17 -5.32 -13.74
CA ALA A 52 -0.11 -5.94 -13.41
C ALA A 52 0.05 -6.82 -12.16
N TYR A 53 -0.86 -6.64 -11.22
CA TYR A 53 -1.03 -7.46 -10.03
C TYR A 53 -2.30 -8.27 -10.23
N ALA A 54 -2.20 -9.59 -10.22
CA ALA A 54 -3.27 -10.45 -10.69
C ALA A 54 -3.53 -11.60 -9.73
N CYS A 55 -4.81 -11.87 -9.46
CA CYS A 55 -5.26 -12.88 -8.50
C CYS A 55 -5.65 -14.18 -9.19
N ASP A 56 -4.93 -15.27 -8.87
CA ASP A 56 -5.36 -16.64 -9.17
C ASP A 56 -6.13 -17.21 -7.98
N ILE A 57 -7.45 -17.13 -8.06
CA ILE A 57 -8.34 -17.57 -6.97
C ILE A 57 -8.25 -19.07 -6.70
N TYR A 58 -7.99 -19.89 -7.72
CA TYR A 58 -8.01 -21.34 -7.58
C TYR A 58 -6.74 -21.90 -6.96
N ASN A 59 -5.61 -21.22 -7.13
CA ASN A 59 -4.33 -21.65 -6.58
C ASN A 59 -3.85 -20.79 -5.40
N GLY A 60 -4.60 -19.71 -5.04
CA GLY A 60 -4.23 -18.81 -3.95
C GLY A 60 -2.91 -18.08 -4.19
N SER A 61 -2.69 -17.63 -5.42
CA SER A 61 -1.46 -16.96 -5.85
C SER A 61 -1.72 -15.51 -6.26
N LEU A 62 -0.82 -14.63 -5.85
CA LEU A 62 -0.66 -13.29 -6.41
C LEU A 62 0.43 -13.34 -7.48
N PHE A 63 0.07 -12.99 -8.71
CA PHE A 63 1.02 -12.79 -9.81
C PHE A 63 1.38 -11.32 -9.94
N ILE A 64 2.66 -11.02 -10.17
CA ILE A 64 3.15 -9.71 -10.58
C ILE A 64 3.73 -9.89 -11.98
N ILE A 65 3.21 -9.11 -12.93
CA ILE A 65 3.43 -9.31 -14.36
C ILE A 65 3.89 -7.98 -14.98
N ASP A 66 5.00 -8.00 -15.69
CA ASP A 66 5.42 -6.88 -16.52
C ASP A 66 4.52 -6.79 -17.75
N VAL A 67 3.81 -5.68 -17.86
CA VAL A 67 2.94 -5.35 -18.99
C VAL A 67 3.42 -4.10 -19.72
N SER A 68 4.70 -3.74 -19.61
CA SER A 68 5.30 -2.62 -20.34
C SER A 68 5.24 -2.84 -21.85
N ASP A 69 5.55 -4.05 -22.30
CA ASP A 69 5.23 -4.51 -23.66
C ASP A 69 3.84 -5.16 -23.68
N LYS A 70 2.84 -4.40 -24.12
CA LYS A 70 1.45 -4.85 -24.19
C LYS A 70 1.22 -6.03 -25.14
N THR A 71 2.18 -6.29 -26.04
CA THR A 71 2.10 -7.39 -27.02
C THR A 71 2.73 -8.68 -26.49
N ASN A 72 3.56 -8.59 -25.43
CA ASN A 72 4.28 -9.72 -24.87
C ASN A 72 4.47 -9.57 -23.34
N PRO A 73 3.39 -9.60 -22.55
CA PRO A 73 3.48 -9.53 -21.10
C PRO A 73 4.24 -10.74 -20.52
N THR A 74 5.01 -10.51 -19.45
CA THR A 74 5.87 -11.55 -18.84
C THR A 74 5.72 -11.61 -17.34
N THR A 75 5.70 -12.82 -16.78
CA THR A 75 5.66 -13.04 -15.33
C THR A 75 6.96 -12.58 -14.69
N MET A 76 6.87 -11.67 -13.73
CA MET A 76 7.99 -11.27 -12.87
C MET A 76 8.08 -12.20 -11.66
N VAL A 77 6.93 -12.44 -10.99
CA VAL A 77 6.86 -13.34 -9.84
C VAL A 77 5.47 -13.97 -9.71
N GLU A 78 5.44 -15.21 -9.22
CA GLU A 78 4.27 -15.85 -8.63
C GLU A 78 4.50 -16.00 -7.13
N HIS A 79 3.67 -15.39 -6.32
CA HIS A 79 3.67 -15.53 -4.88
C HIS A 79 2.47 -16.34 -4.42
N ASN A 80 2.68 -17.65 -4.20
CA ASN A 80 1.66 -18.53 -3.64
C ASN A 80 1.68 -18.43 -2.11
N TYR A 81 0.58 -17.98 -1.52
CA TYR A 81 0.48 -17.76 -0.06
C TYR A 81 -0.67 -18.52 0.58
N SER A 82 -1.60 -19.06 -0.22
CA SER A 82 -2.71 -19.87 0.25
C SER A 82 -2.98 -21.01 -0.72
N ASN A 83 -3.99 -21.85 -0.45
CA ASN A 83 -4.38 -22.93 -1.36
C ASN A 83 -5.57 -22.55 -2.25
N TYR A 84 -6.25 -21.44 -1.92
CA TYR A 84 -7.45 -20.97 -2.60
C TYR A 84 -7.79 -19.56 -2.08
N GLY A 85 -8.50 -18.75 -2.86
CA GLY A 85 -9.18 -17.57 -2.35
C GLY A 85 -8.61 -16.23 -2.79
N CYS A 86 -7.38 -16.14 -3.33
CA CYS A 86 -6.84 -14.88 -3.86
C CYS A 86 -7.80 -14.31 -4.91
N HIS A 87 -8.69 -13.39 -4.47
CA HIS A 87 -9.79 -12.90 -5.29
C HIS A 87 -9.53 -11.50 -5.84
N ALA A 88 -9.21 -10.56 -4.98
CA ALA A 88 -9.03 -9.16 -5.34
C ALA A 88 -7.68 -8.64 -4.85
N VAL A 89 -7.10 -7.67 -5.57
CA VAL A 89 -5.84 -7.06 -5.21
C VAL A 89 -5.85 -5.55 -5.47
N TRP A 90 -5.19 -4.81 -4.59
CA TRP A 90 -4.83 -3.41 -4.80
C TRP A 90 -3.43 -3.13 -4.26
N VAL A 91 -2.78 -2.06 -4.73
CA VAL A 91 -1.41 -1.71 -4.33
C VAL A 91 -1.38 -0.27 -3.82
N THR A 92 -0.61 -0.02 -2.78
CA THR A 92 -0.40 1.32 -2.21
C THR A 92 0.13 2.32 -3.25
N ASP A 93 -0.06 3.60 -2.99
CA ASP A 93 0.32 4.64 -3.96
C ASP A 93 1.83 4.68 -4.22
N ASP A 94 2.64 4.36 -3.23
CA ASP A 94 4.10 4.23 -3.34
C ASP A 94 4.55 2.88 -3.95
N SER A 95 3.61 1.96 -4.22
CA SER A 95 3.86 0.61 -4.76
C SER A 95 4.72 -0.30 -3.89
N LYS A 96 4.83 -0.03 -2.59
CA LYS A 96 5.60 -0.85 -1.65
C LYS A 96 4.82 -2.03 -1.10
N TYR A 97 3.49 -1.91 -1.02
CA TYR A 97 2.64 -2.94 -0.42
C TYR A 97 1.50 -3.33 -1.35
N ALA A 98 1.24 -4.63 -1.41
CA ALA A 98 0.04 -5.18 -2.05
C ALA A 98 -0.94 -5.66 -0.98
N VAL A 99 -2.22 -5.41 -1.20
CA VAL A 99 -3.29 -5.90 -0.35
C VAL A 99 -4.17 -6.83 -1.15
N THR A 100 -4.41 -8.05 -0.64
CA THR A 100 -5.35 -9.00 -1.24
C THR A 100 -6.54 -9.26 -0.33
N GLY A 101 -7.65 -9.62 -0.95
CA GLY A 101 -8.83 -10.14 -0.26
C GLY A 101 -9.11 -11.56 -0.70
N ASP A 102 -9.29 -12.47 0.26
CA ASP A 102 -9.56 -13.87 -0.05
C ASP A 102 -11.06 -14.17 -0.01
N GLU A 103 -11.59 -14.59 -1.15
CA GLU A 103 -13.00 -14.99 -1.31
C GLU A 103 -13.18 -16.48 -1.02
N GLU A 104 -13.01 -16.82 0.24
CA GLU A 104 -13.25 -18.16 0.74
C GLU A 104 -13.91 -18.14 2.12
N ASN A 105 -14.36 -19.32 2.59
CA ASN A 105 -14.92 -19.42 3.93
C ASN A 105 -13.84 -19.20 5.00
N GLY A 106 -13.93 -18.10 5.72
CA GLY A 106 -12.93 -17.65 6.66
C GLY A 106 -11.88 -16.75 6.04
N GLY A 107 -12.09 -16.27 4.81
CA GLY A 107 -11.16 -15.39 4.09
C GLY A 107 -10.84 -14.10 4.84
N TYR A 108 -9.60 -13.67 4.70
CA TYR A 108 -9.03 -12.48 5.33
C TYR A 108 -8.55 -11.48 4.28
N VAL A 109 -8.24 -10.29 4.74
CA VAL A 109 -7.38 -9.35 4.02
C VAL A 109 -5.93 -9.64 4.40
N TYR A 110 -5.06 -9.72 3.41
CA TYR A 110 -3.61 -9.88 3.61
C TYR A 110 -2.86 -8.69 3.05
N ILE A 111 -1.82 -8.27 3.76
CA ILE A 111 -0.93 -7.19 3.35
C ILE A 111 0.46 -7.76 3.16
N PHE A 112 1.04 -7.54 1.98
CA PHE A 112 2.35 -8.02 1.58
C PHE A 112 3.30 -6.85 1.34
N ASP A 113 4.52 -6.94 1.87
CA ASP A 113 5.64 -6.13 1.42
C ASP A 113 6.14 -6.70 0.09
N ILE A 114 6.08 -5.86 -0.95
CA ILE A 114 6.45 -6.22 -2.33
C ILE A 114 7.63 -5.40 -2.85
N GLN A 115 8.43 -4.78 -1.98
CA GLN A 115 9.59 -3.99 -2.37
C GLN A 115 10.70 -4.87 -2.96
N ASP A 116 10.77 -6.13 -2.55
CA ASP A 116 11.69 -7.14 -3.09
C ASP A 116 10.87 -8.32 -3.63
N PHE A 117 10.76 -8.45 -4.95
CA PHE A 117 9.99 -9.50 -5.60
C PHE A 117 10.57 -10.91 -5.39
N ASP A 118 11.86 -11.01 -5.09
CA ASP A 118 12.49 -12.28 -4.74
C ASP A 118 12.16 -12.72 -3.31
N ASN A 119 11.63 -11.81 -2.47
CA ASN A 119 11.34 -12.04 -1.06
C ASN A 119 10.07 -11.31 -0.59
N ILE A 120 8.93 -11.61 -1.21
CA ILE A 120 7.63 -11.07 -0.80
C ILE A 120 7.25 -11.63 0.57
N ASN A 121 6.93 -10.75 1.51
CA ASN A 121 6.58 -11.12 2.87
C ASN A 121 5.18 -10.65 3.25
N MET A 122 4.38 -11.53 3.85
CA MET A 122 3.14 -11.14 4.49
C MET A 122 3.48 -10.37 5.78
N VAL A 123 3.10 -9.08 5.84
CA VAL A 123 3.37 -8.20 6.98
C VAL A 123 2.19 -8.08 7.93
N ALA A 124 0.97 -8.26 7.43
CA ALA A 124 -0.22 -8.26 8.27
C ALA A 124 -1.35 -9.10 7.67
N THR A 125 -2.25 -9.51 8.55
CA THR A 125 -3.55 -10.10 8.23
C THR A 125 -4.61 -9.30 8.99
N TRP A 126 -5.67 -8.90 8.30
CA TRP A 126 -6.74 -8.12 8.92
C TRP A 126 -8.12 -8.76 8.72
N TYR A 127 -8.96 -8.64 9.72
CA TYR A 127 -10.38 -8.97 9.74
C TYR A 127 -11.09 -8.15 10.83
N PRO A 128 -12.42 -7.91 10.73
CA PRO A 128 -13.17 -7.19 11.76
C PRO A 128 -13.13 -7.89 13.12
N ASP A 129 -12.91 -7.11 14.20
CA ASP A 129 -13.00 -7.61 15.58
C ASP A 129 -14.49 -7.67 16.01
N GLU A 130 -15.21 -8.60 15.42
CA GLU A 130 -16.64 -8.84 15.69
C GLU A 130 -16.88 -10.29 16.11
N PRO A 131 -18.01 -10.59 16.79
CA PRO A 131 -18.39 -11.96 17.09
C PRO A 131 -18.33 -12.82 15.84
N GLU A 132 -17.66 -13.95 15.94
CA GLU A 132 -17.40 -14.85 14.82
C GLU A 132 -18.71 -15.21 14.10
N VAL A 133 -18.91 -14.62 12.92
CA VAL A 133 -19.95 -15.03 11.99
C VAL A 133 -19.42 -16.22 11.20
N GLN A 134 -20.17 -17.31 11.18
CA GLN A 134 -19.84 -18.44 10.32
C GLN A 134 -20.03 -18.03 8.85
N ASN A 135 -19.16 -18.53 7.98
CA ASN A 135 -19.18 -18.25 6.54
C ASN A 135 -18.94 -16.76 6.21
N LYS A 136 -17.89 -16.18 6.73
CA LYS A 136 -17.39 -14.86 6.35
C LYS A 136 -16.45 -14.96 5.15
N SER A 137 -16.47 -13.97 4.28
CA SER A 137 -15.59 -13.88 3.11
C SER A 137 -15.34 -12.43 2.72
N VAL A 138 -14.14 -12.13 2.28
CA VAL A 138 -13.82 -10.87 1.61
C VAL A 138 -14.24 -10.99 0.15
N HIS A 139 -14.75 -9.89 -0.45
CA HIS A 139 -14.95 -9.82 -1.89
C HIS A 139 -13.91 -8.90 -2.53
N ASN A 140 -14.02 -7.59 -2.33
CA ASN A 140 -13.09 -6.62 -2.95
C ASN A 140 -12.34 -5.78 -1.92
N VAL A 141 -11.14 -5.38 -2.31
CA VAL A 141 -10.26 -4.46 -1.60
C VAL A 141 -9.85 -3.32 -2.53
N LEU A 142 -9.98 -2.07 -2.08
CA LEU A 142 -9.55 -0.89 -2.82
C LEU A 142 -8.82 0.05 -1.86
N ILE A 143 -7.70 0.61 -2.28
CA ILE A 143 -6.95 1.59 -1.51
C ILE A 143 -7.16 2.97 -2.12
N LYS A 144 -7.48 3.93 -1.26
CA LYS A 144 -7.47 5.34 -1.58
C LYS A 144 -6.75 6.08 -0.47
N ASP A 145 -5.68 6.76 -0.81
CA ASP A 145 -4.75 7.33 0.16
C ASP A 145 -4.22 6.21 1.10
N ASP A 146 -4.22 6.40 2.41
CA ASP A 146 -3.85 5.37 3.36
C ASP A 146 -5.05 4.57 3.91
N LEU A 147 -6.19 4.65 3.25
CA LEU A 147 -7.40 3.95 3.65
C LEU A 147 -7.71 2.80 2.70
N LEU A 148 -7.85 1.62 3.29
CA LEU A 148 -8.30 0.42 2.63
C LEU A 148 -9.82 0.29 2.80
N TYR A 149 -10.54 0.22 1.70
CA TYR A 149 -11.97 0.00 1.64
C TYR A 149 -12.25 -1.45 1.28
N VAL A 150 -12.88 -2.17 2.20
CA VAL A 150 -13.13 -3.60 2.06
C VAL A 150 -14.61 -3.85 1.88
N SER A 151 -14.95 -4.57 0.81
CA SER A 151 -16.26 -5.20 0.65
C SER A 151 -16.21 -6.56 1.34
N TYR A 152 -16.78 -6.66 2.54
CA TYR A 152 -16.64 -7.85 3.37
C TYR A 152 -17.97 -8.59 3.54
N TYR A 153 -18.62 -8.90 2.47
CA TYR A 153 -19.93 -9.60 2.42
C TYR A 153 -20.82 -9.30 3.62
N VAL A 154 -21.02 -10.29 4.51
CA VAL A 154 -21.90 -10.19 5.69
C VAL A 154 -21.46 -9.16 6.73
N TYR A 155 -20.22 -8.69 6.67
CA TYR A 155 -19.73 -7.63 7.55
C TYR A 155 -19.87 -6.23 6.95
N GLY A 156 -20.45 -6.10 5.75
CA GLY A 156 -20.72 -4.82 5.11
C GLY A 156 -19.46 -4.14 4.54
N THR A 157 -19.46 -2.82 4.53
CA THR A 157 -18.30 -2.01 4.15
C THR A 157 -17.42 -1.78 5.37
N ARG A 158 -16.12 -2.04 5.23
CA ARG A 158 -15.11 -1.76 6.24
C ARG A 158 -14.10 -0.75 5.71
N ILE A 159 -13.64 0.14 6.57
CA ILE A 159 -12.61 1.13 6.25
C ILE A 159 -11.47 0.92 7.25
N VAL A 160 -10.29 0.63 6.74
CA VAL A 160 -9.12 0.27 7.54
C VAL A 160 -7.99 1.25 7.23
N ASP A 161 -7.43 1.87 8.24
CA ASP A 161 -6.20 2.65 8.14
C ASP A 161 -5.02 1.69 7.97
N ILE A 162 -4.29 1.85 6.88
CA ILE A 162 -3.09 1.10 6.50
C ILE A 162 -1.87 2.01 6.36
N SER A 163 -1.91 3.22 6.94
CA SER A 163 -0.73 4.12 6.98
C SER A 163 0.47 3.46 7.65
N ASP A 164 0.24 2.54 8.58
CA ASP A 164 1.20 1.52 9.03
C ASP A 164 0.72 0.15 8.53
N PRO A 165 1.28 -0.37 7.44
CA PRO A 165 0.87 -1.65 6.87
C PRO A 165 1.09 -2.87 7.77
N TYR A 166 1.93 -2.73 8.81
CA TYR A 166 2.18 -3.77 9.80
C TYR A 166 1.10 -3.83 10.89
N ASN A 167 0.35 -2.73 11.09
CA ASN A 167 -0.67 -2.59 12.14
C ASN A 167 -1.98 -1.99 11.59
N PRO A 168 -2.65 -2.65 10.64
CA PRO A 168 -3.90 -2.17 10.05
C PRO A 168 -4.99 -2.00 11.11
N THR A 169 -5.65 -0.84 11.12
CA THR A 169 -6.63 -0.48 12.16
C THR A 169 -7.98 -0.10 11.53
N GLU A 170 -9.09 -0.74 11.95
CA GLU A 170 -10.41 -0.33 11.52
C GLU A 170 -10.75 1.07 12.05
N VAL A 171 -11.14 1.96 11.14
CA VAL A 171 -11.47 3.35 11.44
C VAL A 171 -12.92 3.71 11.09
N GLY A 172 -13.63 2.82 10.40
CA GLY A 172 -15.04 3.00 10.10
C GLY A 172 -15.66 1.77 9.48
N TYR A 173 -16.96 1.63 9.67
CA TYR A 173 -17.72 0.58 9.02
C TYR A 173 -19.19 0.95 8.86
N TYR A 174 -19.84 0.29 7.93
CA TYR A 174 -21.30 0.26 7.85
C TYR A 174 -21.75 -1.13 7.46
N ASP A 175 -22.39 -1.83 8.41
CA ASP A 175 -22.99 -3.13 8.23
C ASP A 175 -24.53 -2.98 8.12
N TRP A 176 -25.06 -3.25 6.93
CA TRP A 176 -26.52 -3.28 6.70
C TRP A 176 -27.09 -4.70 6.72
N TYR A 177 -26.26 -5.69 7.10
CA TYR A 177 -26.59 -7.10 7.14
C TYR A 177 -26.31 -7.75 8.51
N PRO A 178 -26.54 -7.03 9.63
CA PRO A 178 -26.05 -7.43 10.94
C PRO A 178 -26.67 -8.76 11.41
N GLY A 179 -25.85 -9.65 11.94
CA GLY A 179 -26.26 -10.93 12.49
C GLY A 179 -26.69 -11.97 11.45
N GLN A 180 -26.48 -11.72 10.16
CA GLN A 180 -26.80 -12.67 9.11
C GLN A 180 -25.61 -13.60 8.84
N ASN A 181 -25.91 -14.77 8.29
CA ASN A 181 -24.92 -15.73 7.81
C ASN A 181 -25.05 -15.91 6.31
N GLY A 182 -23.96 -16.02 5.62
CA GLY A 182 -23.99 -16.31 4.18
C GLY A 182 -22.62 -16.01 3.57
N LEU A 183 -21.98 -17.03 3.02
CA LEU A 183 -20.62 -16.90 2.49
C LEU A 183 -20.51 -15.78 1.45
N TYR A 184 -21.52 -15.63 0.63
CA TYR A 184 -21.60 -14.63 -0.45
C TYR A 184 -22.84 -13.76 -0.34
N SER A 185 -23.16 -13.27 0.87
CA SER A 185 -24.33 -12.43 1.14
C SER A 185 -23.90 -11.10 1.72
N GLY A 186 -24.58 -10.01 1.32
CA GLY A 186 -24.28 -8.66 1.81
C GLY A 186 -23.46 -7.84 0.82
N ASN A 187 -22.40 -7.20 1.29
CA ASN A 187 -21.63 -6.26 0.49
C ASN A 187 -20.83 -6.94 -0.64
N TRP A 188 -21.15 -6.55 -1.89
CA TRP A 188 -20.46 -7.00 -3.08
C TRP A 188 -19.33 -6.06 -3.52
N GLY A 189 -19.60 -4.76 -3.52
CA GLY A 189 -18.65 -3.77 -4.01
C GLY A 189 -18.68 -2.48 -3.18
N THR A 190 -17.50 -1.91 -2.95
CA THR A 190 -17.32 -0.61 -2.29
C THR A 190 -16.42 0.25 -3.17
N TYR A 191 -16.88 1.44 -3.56
CA TYR A 191 -16.15 2.33 -4.46
C TYR A 191 -15.94 3.71 -3.82
N PRO A 192 -14.69 4.05 -3.43
CA PRO A 192 -14.38 5.32 -2.76
C PRO A 192 -13.92 6.44 -3.71
N PHE A 193 -13.69 6.17 -5.01
CA PHE A 193 -13.09 7.13 -5.96
C PHE A 193 -14.11 8.08 -6.56
N THR A 194 -15.02 8.59 -5.76
CA THR A 194 -16.03 9.56 -6.20
C THR A 194 -15.48 10.98 -6.09
N GLY A 195 -15.80 11.84 -7.06
CA GLY A 195 -15.35 13.23 -7.04
C GLY A 195 -15.94 14.12 -5.93
N ASN A 196 -16.93 13.59 -5.19
CA ASN A 196 -17.63 14.28 -4.10
C ASN A 196 -17.36 13.70 -2.71
N GLY A 197 -16.37 12.77 -2.59
CA GLY A 197 -15.99 12.16 -1.32
C GLY A 197 -16.97 11.12 -0.77
N LEU A 198 -18.03 10.78 -1.52
CA LEU A 198 -18.98 9.74 -1.12
C LEU A 198 -18.44 8.35 -1.44
N ILE A 199 -18.82 7.36 -0.65
CA ILE A 199 -18.53 5.94 -0.85
C ILE A 199 -19.80 5.28 -1.37
N TYR A 200 -19.67 4.54 -2.47
CA TYR A 200 -20.76 3.79 -3.06
C TYR A 200 -20.58 2.31 -2.79
N SER A 201 -21.59 1.67 -2.22
CA SER A 201 -21.57 0.23 -1.97
C SER A 201 -22.82 -0.47 -2.52
N THR A 202 -22.62 -1.72 -2.93
CA THR A 202 -23.67 -2.55 -3.50
C THR A 202 -23.88 -3.81 -2.68
N ASP A 203 -25.12 -4.29 -2.64
CA ASP A 203 -25.49 -5.52 -1.94
C ASP A 203 -25.81 -6.63 -2.94
N TYR A 204 -25.19 -7.80 -2.77
CA TYR A 204 -25.42 -8.97 -3.64
C TYR A 204 -26.78 -9.62 -3.42
N THR A 205 -27.32 -9.50 -2.21
CA THR A 205 -28.60 -10.14 -1.82
C THR A 205 -29.84 -9.31 -2.17
N GLY A 206 -29.63 -8.12 -2.77
CA GLY A 206 -30.72 -7.29 -3.28
C GLY A 206 -31.25 -6.27 -2.27
N ASN A 207 -30.52 -5.98 -1.19
CA ASN A 207 -30.89 -4.93 -0.23
C ASN A 207 -30.66 -3.51 -0.80
N GLY A 208 -29.94 -3.39 -1.92
CA GLY A 208 -29.89 -2.16 -2.67
C GLY A 208 -28.48 -1.60 -2.93
N PHE A 209 -28.45 -0.30 -3.12
CA PHE A 209 -27.27 0.51 -3.35
C PHE A 209 -27.17 1.53 -2.23
N PHE A 210 -26.01 1.60 -1.59
CA PHE A 210 -25.77 2.45 -0.44
C PHE A 210 -24.84 3.60 -0.82
N ILE A 211 -25.23 4.81 -0.43
CA ILE A 211 -24.41 6.01 -0.55
C ILE A 211 -24.03 6.42 0.86
N MET A 212 -22.75 6.40 1.15
CA MET A 212 -22.22 6.68 2.47
C MET A 212 -21.24 7.85 2.39
N SER A 213 -21.09 8.56 3.48
CA SER A 213 -19.97 9.45 3.72
C SER A 213 -19.12 8.88 4.84
N TYR A 214 -17.85 8.75 4.60
CA TYR A 214 -16.88 8.67 5.67
C TYR A 214 -16.40 10.10 5.90
N PRO A 215 -16.48 10.65 7.11
CA PRO A 215 -16.04 12.00 7.34
C PRO A 215 -14.54 12.07 7.06
N TYR A 216 -14.21 12.46 5.84
CA TYR A 216 -12.85 12.78 5.45
C TYR A 216 -12.50 14.09 6.14
N MET A 217 -11.86 13.95 7.28
CA MET A 217 -11.55 15.07 8.16
C MET A 217 -10.21 15.70 7.78
N GLY A 218 -10.16 16.33 6.60
CA GLY A 218 -8.99 17.07 6.09
C GLY A 218 -7.79 16.15 5.80
N GLU A 219 -7.16 16.41 4.70
CA GLU A 219 -5.93 15.72 4.36
C GLU A 219 -4.79 16.36 5.17
N ILE A 220 -4.14 15.54 5.98
CA ILE A 220 -2.86 15.88 6.60
C ILE A 220 -1.80 15.11 5.83
N GLU A 221 -1.01 15.82 5.03
CA GLU A 221 0.12 15.27 4.32
C GLU A 221 1.40 15.51 5.10
N PHE A 222 2.29 14.55 5.09
CA PHE A 222 3.62 14.63 5.68
C PHE A 222 4.68 14.59 4.59
N GLU A 223 5.76 15.35 4.78
CA GLU A 223 7.01 15.06 4.10
C GLU A 223 7.57 13.74 4.67
N GLU A 224 7.99 12.83 3.80
CA GLU A 224 8.61 11.57 4.22
C GLU A 224 9.84 11.84 5.08
N ILE A 225 9.88 11.21 6.26
CA ILE A 225 11.01 11.29 7.18
C ILE A 225 11.82 10.01 7.03
N LEU A 226 13.02 10.15 6.52
CA LEU A 226 13.95 9.05 6.38
C LEU A 226 14.64 8.74 7.70
N ASP A 227 15.11 7.50 7.84
CA ASP A 227 15.97 7.09 8.93
C ASP A 227 17.21 8.00 9.01
N THR A 228 17.66 8.30 10.23
CA THR A 228 18.77 9.22 10.45
C THR A 228 19.62 8.82 11.66
N GLU A 229 20.93 9.03 11.58
CA GLU A 229 21.83 8.87 12.73
C GLU A 229 21.74 10.04 13.73
N ASN A 230 21.06 11.12 13.35
CA ASN A 230 20.87 12.24 14.27
C ASN A 230 19.89 11.82 15.39
N ASN A 231 20.44 11.68 16.59
CA ASN A 231 19.67 11.36 17.80
C ASN A 231 19.74 12.47 18.87
N VAL A 232 20.23 13.66 18.51
CA VAL A 232 20.43 14.78 19.45
C VAL A 232 19.79 16.07 18.98
N ASP A 233 20.01 16.44 17.70
CA ASP A 233 19.49 17.70 17.15
C ASP A 233 18.00 17.58 16.81
N PRO A 234 17.23 18.68 16.87
CA PRO A 234 15.83 18.69 16.50
C PRO A 234 15.61 18.26 15.04
N ILE A 235 14.70 17.33 14.84
CA ILE A 235 14.25 16.84 13.53
C ILE A 235 12.96 17.57 13.17
N SER A 236 12.95 18.27 12.06
CA SER A 236 11.80 19.04 11.60
C SER A 236 10.74 18.13 10.97
N ILE A 237 9.51 18.30 11.35
CA ILE A 237 8.36 17.63 10.73
C ILE A 237 7.52 18.70 10.04
N THR A 238 7.38 18.58 8.73
CA THR A 238 6.55 19.47 7.91
C THR A 238 5.23 18.78 7.58
N VAL A 239 4.14 19.51 7.77
CA VAL A 239 2.78 19.03 7.57
C VAL A 239 2.04 20.03 6.70
N SER A 240 1.38 19.58 5.64
CA SER A 240 0.36 20.36 4.95
C SER A 240 -1.03 19.89 5.36
N ILE A 241 -1.97 20.82 5.45
CA ILE A 241 -3.35 20.54 5.86
C ILE A 241 -4.27 21.07 4.78
N HIS A 242 -5.04 20.20 4.17
CA HIS A 242 -6.09 20.53 3.24
C HIS A 242 -7.43 20.55 3.96
N GLU A 243 -8.05 21.73 4.07
CA GLU A 243 -9.33 21.89 4.75
C GLU A 243 -10.46 21.19 3.98
N SER A 244 -11.29 20.46 4.70
CA SER A 244 -12.56 19.98 4.15
C SER A 244 -13.64 21.08 4.26
N PRO A 245 -14.56 21.19 3.29
CA PRO A 245 -15.70 22.10 3.42
C PRO A 245 -16.67 21.70 4.54
N ASP A 246 -16.57 20.48 5.06
CA ASP A 246 -17.55 19.92 6.01
C ASP A 246 -17.22 20.22 7.46
N TYR A 247 -16.05 20.77 7.80
CA TYR A 247 -15.67 21.15 9.15
C TYR A 247 -14.60 22.25 9.17
N ASN A 248 -14.54 22.97 10.31
CA ASN A 248 -13.52 23.98 10.54
C ASN A 248 -12.49 23.47 11.54
N ILE A 249 -11.22 23.72 11.28
CA ILE A 249 -10.09 23.31 12.12
C ILE A 249 -9.89 24.34 13.25
N ASP A 250 -9.74 23.86 14.48
CA ASP A 250 -9.16 24.63 15.58
C ASP A 250 -7.63 24.52 15.51
N TYR A 251 -7.01 25.40 14.76
CA TYR A 251 -5.54 25.45 14.59
C TYR A 251 -4.78 25.64 15.91
N SER A 252 -5.42 26.12 16.96
CA SER A 252 -4.77 26.22 18.27
C SER A 252 -4.55 24.86 18.94
N SER A 253 -5.29 23.86 18.49
CA SER A 253 -5.19 22.48 18.98
C SER A 253 -4.20 21.61 18.16
N LEU A 254 -3.67 22.11 17.05
CA LEU A 254 -2.82 21.36 16.14
C LEU A 254 -1.48 21.03 16.77
N LYS A 255 -1.22 19.74 16.99
CA LYS A 255 -0.03 19.24 17.66
C LYS A 255 0.56 18.00 17.00
N LEU A 256 1.89 17.95 17.02
CA LEU A 256 2.68 16.75 16.81
C LEU A 256 2.89 16.04 18.14
N TYR A 257 2.58 14.76 18.21
CA TYR A 257 2.84 13.87 19.34
C TYR A 257 3.89 12.87 18.92
N TRP A 258 4.83 12.56 19.81
CA TRP A 258 5.92 11.64 19.49
C TRP A 258 6.49 10.96 20.73
N GLY A 259 7.29 9.93 20.48
CA GLY A 259 8.02 9.23 21.51
C GLY A 259 8.95 8.18 20.89
N ILE A 260 9.70 7.49 21.75
CA ILE A 260 10.65 6.46 21.32
C ILE A 260 10.15 5.10 21.78
N ASP A 261 10.36 4.07 20.95
CA ASP A 261 10.09 2.67 21.27
C ASP A 261 8.65 2.43 21.81
N LEU A 262 7.64 2.76 21.03
CA LEU A 262 6.20 2.57 21.28
C LEU A 262 5.61 3.44 22.42
N THR A 263 6.38 4.34 23.03
CA THR A 263 5.88 5.21 24.10
C THR A 263 5.74 6.64 23.59
N ILE A 264 4.53 7.07 23.28
CA ILE A 264 4.24 8.48 22.99
C ILE A 264 4.24 9.26 24.29
N SER A 265 5.28 10.04 24.53
CA SER A 265 5.53 10.77 25.79
C SER A 265 5.53 12.27 25.65
N ASP A 266 5.74 12.79 24.45
CA ASP A 266 5.98 14.19 24.20
C ASP A 266 5.02 14.77 23.17
N SER A 267 4.91 16.10 23.14
CA SER A 267 4.15 16.79 22.11
C SER A 267 4.69 18.20 21.86
N THR A 268 4.57 18.64 20.62
CA THR A 268 4.94 19.99 20.17
C THR A 268 3.76 20.61 19.41
N THR A 269 3.51 21.91 19.63
CA THR A 269 2.54 22.64 18.82
C THR A 269 3.15 22.93 17.45
N LEU A 270 2.40 22.61 16.42
CA LEU A 270 2.78 22.93 15.05
C LEU A 270 2.52 24.42 14.77
N THR A 271 3.48 25.08 14.15
CA THR A 271 3.41 26.52 13.83
C THR A 271 3.33 26.74 12.32
N SER A 272 2.51 27.68 11.89
CA SER A 272 2.33 28.00 10.48
C SER A 272 3.64 28.51 9.85
N SER A 273 3.96 28.00 8.67
CA SER A 273 5.10 28.39 7.84
C SER A 273 4.70 28.36 6.36
N GLY A 274 4.27 29.49 5.81
CA GLY A 274 3.69 29.56 4.47
C GLY A 274 2.37 28.80 4.39
N ASN A 275 2.28 27.83 3.52
CA ASN A 275 1.11 26.94 3.38
C ASN A 275 1.19 25.69 4.27
N ASN A 276 2.29 25.51 4.98
CA ASN A 276 2.57 24.34 5.80
C ASN A 276 2.57 24.68 7.30
N TYR A 277 2.60 23.64 8.12
CA TYR A 277 2.80 23.71 9.56
C TYR A 277 4.04 22.92 9.93
N ILE A 278 4.87 23.48 10.80
CA ILE A 278 6.15 22.89 11.17
C ILE A 278 6.17 22.65 12.67
N GLY A 279 6.57 21.46 13.07
CA GLY A 279 6.93 21.07 14.40
C GLY A 279 8.32 20.45 14.43
N SER A 280 8.82 20.12 15.61
CA SER A 280 10.08 19.41 15.74
C SER A 280 10.01 18.30 16.78
N ILE A 281 10.62 17.18 16.48
CA ILE A 281 10.96 16.11 17.41
C ILE A 281 12.36 16.40 17.92
N THR A 282 12.55 16.44 19.22
CA THR A 282 13.86 16.65 19.83
C THR A 282 14.32 15.37 20.53
N PRO A 283 15.14 14.55 19.88
CA PRO A 283 15.66 13.32 20.49
C PRO A 283 16.50 13.61 21.74
N THR A 284 16.66 12.59 22.58
CA THR A 284 17.36 12.71 23.88
C THR A 284 18.75 12.08 23.87
N GLY A 285 19.33 11.79 22.70
CA GLY A 285 20.60 11.09 22.56
C GLY A 285 20.49 9.57 22.65
N GLN A 286 19.26 9.04 22.66
CA GLN A 286 18.99 7.60 22.62
C GLN A 286 18.82 7.15 21.15
N ASN A 287 19.28 5.95 20.85
CA ASN A 287 18.98 5.29 19.60
C ASN A 287 17.67 4.53 19.73
N GLY A 288 16.90 4.43 18.65
CA GLY A 288 15.66 3.69 18.64
C GLY A 288 14.72 4.11 17.50
N THR A 289 13.50 3.64 17.56
CA THR A 289 12.46 4.01 16.60
C THR A 289 11.62 5.15 17.16
N ILE A 290 11.53 6.24 16.45
CA ILE A 290 10.58 7.33 16.75
C ILE A 290 9.21 6.91 16.23
N HIS A 291 8.21 7.00 17.11
CA HIS A 291 6.80 6.91 16.78
C HIS A 291 6.18 8.29 16.87
N TYR A 292 5.44 8.73 15.85
CA TYR A 292 4.84 10.05 15.87
C TYR A 292 3.49 10.08 15.14
N TYR A 293 2.65 11.03 15.53
CA TYR A 293 1.40 11.34 14.85
C TYR A 293 1.04 12.82 15.03
N VAL A 294 0.16 13.33 14.17
CA VAL A 294 -0.41 14.66 14.30
C VAL A 294 -1.88 14.56 14.70
N ALA A 295 -2.33 15.48 15.53
CA ALA A 295 -3.73 15.61 15.87
C ALA A 295 -4.14 17.09 15.97
N PHE A 296 -5.41 17.34 15.65
CA PHE A 296 -6.10 18.59 15.92
C PHE A 296 -7.55 18.32 16.33
N ASN A 297 -8.24 19.34 16.81
CA ASN A 297 -9.67 19.29 17.02
C ASN A 297 -10.37 20.14 15.96
N THR A 298 -11.56 19.73 15.56
CA THR A 298 -12.47 20.62 14.85
C THR A 298 -13.04 21.69 15.79
N THR A 299 -13.60 22.76 15.24
CA THR A 299 -14.29 23.77 16.06
C THR A 299 -15.56 23.23 16.74
N SER A 300 -16.09 22.09 16.26
CA SER A 300 -17.16 21.31 16.92
C SER A 300 -16.66 20.43 18.05
N GLY A 301 -15.34 20.32 18.25
CA GLY A 301 -14.73 19.56 19.35
C GLY A 301 -14.40 18.10 18.99
N GLU A 302 -14.55 17.71 17.75
CA GLU A 302 -14.19 16.39 17.25
C GLU A 302 -12.67 16.30 17.08
N ARG A 303 -12.05 15.19 17.51
CA ARG A 303 -10.61 14.98 17.40
C ARG A 303 -10.26 14.25 16.10
N VAL A 304 -9.32 14.81 15.39
CA VAL A 304 -8.76 14.26 14.15
C VAL A 304 -7.31 13.87 14.38
N THR A 305 -6.91 12.72 13.88
CA THR A 305 -5.53 12.23 13.98
C THR A 305 -5.02 11.75 12.63
N ARG A 306 -3.69 11.82 12.44
CA ARG A 306 -3.01 11.22 11.32
C ARG A 306 -1.72 10.54 11.83
N PRO A 307 -1.57 9.21 11.67
CA PRO A 307 -2.54 8.29 11.05
C PRO A 307 -3.88 8.26 11.79
N TYR A 308 -4.93 7.79 11.13
CA TYR A 308 -6.30 7.83 11.67
C TYR A 308 -6.48 7.02 12.95
N GLY A 309 -5.76 5.93 13.12
CA GLY A 309 -5.78 5.09 14.31
C GLY A 309 -4.97 5.61 15.50
N ALA A 310 -4.34 6.79 15.40
CA ALA A 310 -3.52 7.30 16.51
C ALA A 310 -4.30 7.56 17.81
N PRO A 311 -3.73 7.25 18.97
CA PRO A 311 -2.33 6.91 19.22
C PRO A 311 -1.95 5.43 19.05
N TYR A 312 -2.86 4.55 18.65
CA TYR A 312 -2.60 3.11 18.47
C TYR A 312 -1.83 2.82 17.18
N ALA A 313 -2.03 3.63 16.15
CA ALA A 313 -1.19 3.68 14.95
C ALA A 313 -0.28 4.93 15.00
N SER A 314 0.91 4.84 14.42
CA SER A 314 1.88 5.93 14.35
C SER A 314 2.77 5.80 13.12
N PHE A 315 3.22 6.91 12.58
CA PHE A 315 4.34 6.92 11.64
C PHE A 315 5.63 6.64 12.39
N THR A 316 6.63 6.07 11.70
CA THR A 316 7.90 5.71 12.32
C THR A 316 9.09 6.09 11.43
N PHE A 317 10.22 6.36 12.07
CA PHE A 317 11.55 6.38 11.47
C PHE A 317 12.60 6.06 12.55
N ASN A 318 13.76 5.56 12.14
CA ASN A 318 14.82 5.19 13.07
C ASN A 318 15.80 6.34 13.28
N ILE A 319 16.31 6.46 14.52
CA ILE A 319 17.35 7.42 14.90
C ILE A 319 18.52 6.73 15.59
N GLY A 320 19.72 7.26 15.40
CA GLY A 320 20.92 6.83 16.13
C GLY A 320 21.91 6.02 15.32
N THR A 321 22.23 4.78 15.68
CA THR A 321 23.22 3.97 14.96
C THR A 321 22.92 3.90 13.46
N ASP A 322 23.99 3.82 12.67
CA ASP A 322 23.96 3.76 11.21
C ASP A 322 22.89 2.82 10.65
N TYR A 323 21.78 3.38 10.18
CA TYR A 323 20.68 2.68 9.52
C TYR A 323 20.68 2.90 8.00
N VAL A 324 21.47 3.86 7.53
CA VAL A 324 21.56 4.21 6.11
C VAL A 324 22.75 3.49 5.50
N TYR A 325 22.49 2.60 4.55
CA TYR A 325 23.56 1.87 3.87
C TYR A 325 24.29 2.75 2.87
N PRO A 326 25.63 2.62 2.76
CA PRO A 326 26.39 3.36 1.76
C PRO A 326 25.99 2.94 0.34
N GLU A 327 25.90 3.93 -0.54
CA GLU A 327 25.65 3.72 -1.96
C GLU A 327 26.95 3.69 -2.74
N ILE A 328 27.06 2.81 -3.72
CA ILE A 328 28.21 2.74 -4.65
C ILE A 328 27.70 2.80 -6.09
N GLU A 329 28.21 3.77 -6.82
CA GLU A 329 28.05 3.86 -8.27
C GLU A 329 29.35 3.45 -8.97
N LEU A 330 29.30 2.43 -9.83
CA LEU A 330 30.43 2.05 -10.68
C LEU A 330 30.46 2.93 -11.91
N ILE A 331 31.50 3.75 -12.07
CA ILE A 331 31.65 4.67 -13.19
C ILE A 331 32.40 4.04 -14.36
N THR A 332 33.34 3.12 -14.06
CA THR A 332 34.18 2.52 -15.09
C THR A 332 33.70 1.14 -15.49
N GLU A 333 33.28 0.97 -16.72
CA GLU A 333 33.15 -0.35 -17.38
C GLU A 333 34.46 -0.67 -18.12
N LEU A 334 35.10 -1.78 -17.77
CA LEU A 334 36.28 -2.26 -18.49
C LEU A 334 35.85 -3.10 -19.69
N ALA A 335 36.24 -2.66 -20.89
CA ALA A 335 36.03 -3.47 -22.09
C ALA A 335 37.02 -4.65 -22.13
N ASP A 336 36.63 -5.74 -22.81
CA ASP A 336 37.48 -6.90 -23.06
C ASP A 336 38.81 -6.49 -23.71
N GLN A 337 39.93 -6.99 -23.19
CA GLN A 337 41.26 -6.70 -23.65
C GLN A 337 41.88 -7.93 -24.32
N PHE A 338 42.28 -7.79 -25.59
CA PHE A 338 42.96 -8.85 -26.31
C PHE A 338 44.42 -9.05 -25.92
N TYR A 339 45.06 -8.00 -25.32
CA TYR A 339 46.44 -8.03 -24.87
C TYR A 339 46.53 -7.45 -23.46
N PRO A 340 46.50 -8.30 -22.42
CA PRO A 340 46.56 -7.86 -21.07
C PRO A 340 47.94 -7.36 -20.69
N SER A 341 48.20 -6.08 -20.88
CA SER A 341 49.45 -5.46 -20.45
C SER A 341 49.19 -4.06 -19.90
N GLY A 342 49.62 -3.80 -18.67
CA GLY A 342 49.49 -2.53 -17.99
C GLY A 342 48.54 -2.58 -16.78
N SER A 343 48.27 -1.42 -16.23
CA SER A 343 47.31 -1.22 -15.13
C SER A 343 45.98 -0.81 -15.68
N TYR A 344 44.91 -1.32 -15.06
CA TYR A 344 43.54 -0.91 -15.33
C TYR A 344 43.11 0.05 -14.24
N GLU A 345 42.52 1.17 -14.66
CA GLU A 345 41.94 2.13 -13.74
C GLU A 345 40.45 1.88 -13.63
N VAL A 346 39.97 1.71 -12.40
CA VAL A 346 38.55 1.55 -12.08
C VAL A 346 38.13 2.69 -11.17
N THR A 347 37.15 3.46 -11.57
CA THR A 347 36.63 4.59 -10.80
C THR A 347 35.22 4.26 -10.32
N SER A 348 34.96 4.51 -9.05
CA SER A 348 33.62 4.45 -8.46
C SER A 348 33.37 5.71 -7.64
N ILE A 349 32.09 6.08 -7.50
CA ILE A 349 31.65 7.05 -6.49
C ILE A 349 30.98 6.23 -5.40
N ALA A 350 31.35 6.50 -4.16
CA ALA A 350 30.70 5.98 -2.99
C ALA A 350 30.25 7.14 -2.11
N SER A 351 29.02 7.09 -1.63
CA SER A 351 28.43 8.10 -0.75
C SER A 351 27.76 7.46 0.45
N ASP A 352 27.79 8.16 1.56
CA ASP A 352 27.17 7.77 2.82
C ASP A 352 26.96 9.03 3.67
N ASN A 353 25.92 9.04 4.49
CA ASN A 353 25.53 10.21 5.28
C ASN A 353 26.42 10.44 6.53
N ILE A 354 27.08 9.41 7.05
CA ILE A 354 28.06 9.53 8.14
C ILE A 354 29.49 9.63 7.58
N GLY A 355 29.75 8.91 6.50
CA GLY A 355 31.05 8.83 5.86
C GLY A 355 31.55 7.41 5.64
N ILE A 356 32.35 7.24 4.63
CA ILE A 356 32.87 5.95 4.19
C ILE A 356 34.25 5.70 4.79
N SER A 357 34.37 4.65 5.58
CA SER A 357 35.65 4.25 6.15
C SER A 357 36.54 3.48 5.17
N MET A 358 35.96 2.77 4.21
CA MET A 358 36.70 1.93 3.26
C MET A 358 35.87 1.57 2.04
N VAL A 359 36.47 1.67 0.86
CA VAL A 359 35.99 1.07 -0.38
C VAL A 359 36.96 0.01 -0.85
N LYS A 360 36.49 -1.17 -1.23
CA LYS A 360 37.33 -2.27 -1.71
C LYS A 360 36.93 -2.67 -3.13
N LEU A 361 37.93 -2.81 -4.00
CA LEU A 361 37.77 -3.42 -5.30
C LEU A 361 38.15 -4.91 -5.21
N PHE A 362 37.23 -5.78 -5.61
CA PHE A 362 37.50 -7.20 -5.80
C PHE A 362 37.58 -7.47 -7.29
N TRP A 363 38.60 -8.19 -7.73
CA TRP A 363 38.79 -8.56 -9.12
C TRP A 363 39.30 -9.99 -9.25
N GLN A 364 38.98 -10.63 -10.35
CA GLN A 364 39.44 -11.95 -10.72
C GLN A 364 39.83 -11.95 -12.19
N ALA A 365 40.93 -12.62 -12.52
CA ALA A 365 41.30 -12.92 -13.90
C ALA A 365 41.04 -14.40 -14.14
N ASP A 366 40.34 -14.72 -15.22
CA ASP A 366 40.20 -16.09 -15.68
C ASP A 366 41.51 -16.51 -16.35
N ASN A 367 42.01 -17.70 -15.99
CA ASN A 367 43.25 -18.26 -16.57
C ASN A 367 42.97 -18.99 -17.88
#